data_b040c0c724ab5238bb3edf7cee9e2f3b
#
_entry.id   b040c0c724ab5238bb3edf7cee9e2f3b
#
_cell.length_a   1.000
_cell.length_b   1.000
_cell.length_c   1.000
_cell.angle_alpha   90.00
_cell.angle_beta   90.00
_cell.angle_gamma   90.00
#
_symmetry.space_group_name_H-M   'P 1'
#
loop_
_entity.id
_entity.type
_entity.pdbx_description
1 polymer ?
#
loop_
_entity_poly.entity_id
_entity_poly.type
_entity_poly.pdbx_seq_one_letter_code
_entity_poly.pdbx_strand_id
1 'polypeptide(L)'
;MTAFLYGRVSTVDQHTAIQEQALKARYPEGVYREEKKTGATMKGREVLQLILDMIGQGDKLVVWKLDRLARNVADLSRIVTILEKKGAALEIIDQAIDTSTASGKAFLQMLGVFAEFETNLRKERQKAGIEKAKEAGKHLGRKALLTDKQKLQIRSRRERGETPTALAKEYGVSRATIYNVN
;
A
#
# COMPACT_ATOMS: atom_id res chain seq x y z
N MET A 1 -31.67 -4.88 -2.02
CA MET A 1 -30.42 -5.52 -1.55
C MET A 1 -29.78 -6.20 -2.75
N THR A 2 -28.67 -5.67 -3.24
CA THR A 2 -27.88 -6.26 -4.33
C THR A 2 -26.62 -6.87 -3.77
N ALA A 3 -26.27 -8.10 -4.20
CA ALA A 3 -25.00 -8.72 -3.84
C ALA A 3 -23.98 -8.49 -4.99
N PHE A 4 -22.93 -7.74 -4.72
CA PHE A 4 -21.79 -7.56 -5.63
C PHE A 4 -20.74 -8.61 -5.33
N LEU A 5 -20.54 -9.55 -6.25
CA LEU A 5 -19.61 -10.66 -6.11
C LEU A 5 -18.28 -10.27 -6.74
N TYR A 6 -17.24 -10.13 -5.93
CA TYR A 6 -15.94 -9.71 -6.40
C TYR A 6 -14.95 -10.87 -6.40
N GLY A 7 -14.41 -11.19 -7.58
CA GLY A 7 -13.33 -12.13 -7.80
C GLY A 7 -12.03 -11.41 -8.17
N ARG A 8 -10.90 -11.84 -7.61
CA ARG A 8 -9.58 -11.36 -8.03
C ARG A 8 -8.69 -12.52 -8.39
N VAL A 9 -8.13 -12.47 -9.60
CA VAL A 9 -7.22 -13.50 -10.12
C VAL A 9 -5.85 -12.91 -10.42
N SER A 10 -4.81 -13.65 -10.10
CA SER A 10 -3.48 -13.38 -10.62
C SER A 10 -3.36 -14.01 -12.02
N THR A 11 -2.44 -13.53 -12.85
CA THR A 11 -2.19 -14.06 -14.19
C THR A 11 -1.79 -15.55 -14.22
N VAL A 12 -1.53 -16.16 -13.04
CA VAL A 12 -1.07 -17.55 -12.87
C VAL A 12 -2.13 -18.43 -12.18
N ASP A 13 -3.22 -17.87 -11.64
CA ASP A 13 -4.19 -18.63 -10.85
C ASP A 13 -5.20 -19.38 -11.73
N GLN A 14 -5.12 -20.72 -11.70
CA GLN A 14 -6.12 -21.65 -12.28
C GLN A 14 -7.42 -21.76 -11.46
N HIS A 15 -7.55 -21.03 -10.33
CA HIS A 15 -8.66 -21.19 -9.38
C HIS A 15 -9.80 -20.18 -9.55
N THR A 16 -9.87 -19.49 -10.68
CA THR A 16 -10.94 -18.50 -10.96
C THR A 16 -12.32 -19.14 -10.95
N ALA A 17 -12.46 -20.30 -11.60
CA ALA A 17 -13.74 -21.00 -11.70
C ALA A 17 -14.29 -21.42 -10.32
N ILE A 18 -13.42 -21.82 -9.39
CA ILE A 18 -13.81 -22.21 -8.03
C ILE A 18 -14.35 -20.99 -7.25
N GLN A 19 -13.71 -19.82 -7.37
CA GLN A 19 -14.17 -18.59 -6.71
C GLN A 19 -15.54 -18.17 -7.24
N GLU A 20 -15.69 -18.13 -8.56
CA GLU A 20 -16.95 -17.76 -9.20
C GLU A 20 -18.07 -18.73 -8.83
N GLN A 21 -17.80 -20.04 -8.88
CA GLN A 21 -18.76 -21.07 -8.52
C GLN A 21 -19.19 -20.92 -7.05
N ALA A 22 -18.27 -20.72 -6.10
CA ALA A 22 -18.58 -20.54 -4.69
C ALA A 22 -19.41 -19.27 -4.45
N LEU A 23 -19.09 -18.17 -5.10
CA LEU A 23 -19.80 -16.92 -4.99
C LEU A 23 -21.22 -17.02 -5.57
N LYS A 24 -21.37 -17.60 -6.77
CA LYS A 24 -22.66 -17.80 -7.43
C LYS A 24 -23.53 -18.84 -6.75
N ALA A 25 -22.94 -19.88 -6.15
CA ALA A 25 -23.69 -20.85 -5.35
C ALA A 25 -24.35 -20.18 -4.13
N ARG A 26 -23.69 -19.22 -3.52
CA ARG A 26 -24.21 -18.47 -2.36
C ARG A 26 -25.21 -17.37 -2.77
N TYR A 27 -24.93 -16.70 -3.89
CA TYR A 27 -25.75 -15.60 -4.43
C TYR A 27 -25.97 -15.78 -5.94
N PRO A 28 -26.93 -16.64 -6.37
CA PRO A 28 -27.16 -16.92 -7.79
C PRO A 28 -27.47 -15.66 -8.63
N GLU A 29 -28.23 -14.73 -8.05
CA GLU A 29 -28.61 -13.46 -8.70
C GLU A 29 -27.63 -12.32 -8.45
N GLY A 30 -26.47 -12.61 -7.84
CA GLY A 30 -25.43 -11.62 -7.53
C GLY A 30 -24.71 -11.12 -8.79
N VAL A 31 -24.33 -9.85 -8.77
CA VAL A 31 -23.59 -9.21 -9.87
C VAL A 31 -22.12 -9.58 -9.76
N TYR A 32 -21.66 -10.57 -10.51
CA TYR A 32 -20.28 -11.01 -10.52
C TYR A 32 -19.38 -10.06 -11.34
N ARG A 33 -18.26 -9.67 -10.76
CA ARG A 33 -17.20 -8.90 -11.41
C ARG A 33 -15.83 -9.46 -11.04
N GLU A 34 -14.98 -9.61 -12.05
CA GLU A 34 -13.64 -10.16 -11.92
C GLU A 34 -12.56 -9.12 -12.25
N GLU A 35 -11.47 -9.16 -11.51
CA GLU A 35 -10.30 -8.33 -11.74
C GLU A 35 -9.04 -9.18 -11.94
N LYS A 36 -8.42 -9.05 -13.12
CA LYS A 36 -7.16 -9.74 -13.45
C LYS A 36 -5.99 -8.85 -13.10
N LYS A 37 -5.47 -8.92 -11.88
CA LYS A 37 -4.27 -8.13 -11.46
C LYS A 37 -3.51 -8.76 -10.32
N THR A 38 -2.18 -8.55 -10.33
CA THR A 38 -1.29 -8.79 -9.20
C THR A 38 -1.53 -7.71 -8.14
N GLY A 39 -2.23 -8.06 -7.07
CA GLY A 39 -2.83 -7.10 -6.13
C GLY A 39 -1.87 -6.49 -5.10
N ALA A 40 -0.78 -5.83 -5.51
CA ALA A 40 0.16 -5.21 -4.57
C ALA A 40 -0.38 -3.91 -3.91
N THR A 41 -1.30 -3.19 -4.56
CA THR A 41 -1.86 -1.93 -4.03
C THR A 41 -3.31 -1.72 -4.48
N MET A 42 -4.08 -0.85 -3.79
CA MET A 42 -5.40 -0.37 -4.25
C MET A 42 -5.30 0.34 -5.61
N LYS A 43 -4.14 0.90 -5.94
CA LYS A 43 -3.86 1.57 -7.21
C LYS A 43 -3.91 0.55 -8.35
N GLY A 44 -4.88 0.71 -9.25
CA GLY A 44 -5.10 -0.20 -10.38
C GLY A 44 -6.13 -1.31 -10.13
N ARG A 45 -6.96 -1.20 -9.08
CA ARG A 45 -8.11 -2.08 -8.82
C ARG A 45 -9.39 -1.38 -9.24
N GLU A 46 -9.51 -1.17 -10.55
CA GLU A 46 -10.58 -0.37 -11.15
C GLU A 46 -11.96 -1.02 -10.96
N VAL A 47 -12.01 -2.36 -11.04
CA VAL A 47 -13.26 -3.10 -10.86
C VAL A 47 -13.75 -3.01 -9.41
N LEU A 48 -12.85 -3.18 -8.43
CA LEU A 48 -13.22 -3.00 -7.03
C LEU A 48 -13.67 -1.56 -6.75
N GLN A 49 -12.95 -0.58 -7.29
CA GLN A 49 -13.32 0.82 -7.11
C GLN A 49 -14.70 1.11 -7.70
N LEU A 50 -14.98 0.61 -8.89
CA LEU A 50 -16.31 0.72 -9.52
C LEU A 50 -17.40 0.12 -8.63
N ILE A 51 -17.18 -1.08 -8.07
CA ILE A 51 -18.14 -1.69 -7.13
C ILE A 51 -18.33 -0.80 -5.90
N LEU A 52 -17.23 -0.32 -5.31
CA LEU A 52 -17.28 0.55 -4.14
C LEU A 52 -17.99 1.89 -4.43
N ASP A 53 -17.93 2.39 -5.66
CA ASP A 53 -18.65 3.60 -6.06
C ASP A 53 -20.14 3.37 -6.24
N MET A 54 -20.54 2.21 -6.79
CA MET A 54 -21.92 1.84 -7.09
C MET A 54 -22.70 1.33 -5.88
N ILE A 55 -22.04 0.64 -4.95
CA ILE A 55 -22.68 0.00 -3.80
C ILE A 55 -23.35 1.02 -2.88
N GLY A 56 -24.54 0.70 -2.40
CA GLY A 56 -25.35 1.58 -1.57
C GLY A 56 -25.96 0.90 -0.36
N GLN A 57 -26.89 1.60 0.27
CA GLN A 57 -27.55 1.14 1.49
C GLN A 57 -28.25 -0.21 1.31
N GLY A 58 -27.95 -1.14 2.22
CA GLY A 58 -28.53 -2.49 2.21
C GLY A 58 -27.88 -3.46 1.23
N ASP A 59 -26.92 -3.01 0.39
CA ASP A 59 -26.16 -3.89 -0.51
C ASP A 59 -25.06 -4.63 0.22
N LYS A 60 -24.52 -5.70 -0.43
CA LYS A 60 -23.39 -6.47 0.06
C LYS A 60 -22.25 -6.54 -0.96
N LEU A 61 -21.01 -6.32 -0.51
CA LEU A 61 -19.82 -6.77 -1.21
C LEU A 61 -19.49 -8.19 -0.72
N VAL A 62 -19.47 -9.15 -1.63
CA VAL A 62 -19.21 -10.57 -1.31
C VAL A 62 -17.93 -11.01 -1.96
N VAL A 63 -17.04 -11.61 -1.16
CA VAL A 63 -15.78 -12.18 -1.64
C VAL A 63 -15.61 -13.61 -1.13
N TRP A 64 -14.90 -14.43 -1.88
CA TRP A 64 -14.67 -15.79 -1.43
C TRP A 64 -13.72 -15.85 -0.24
N LYS A 65 -12.54 -15.19 -0.32
CA LYS A 65 -11.51 -15.15 0.73
C LYS A 65 -11.03 -13.73 0.96
N LEU A 66 -10.56 -13.47 2.18
CA LEU A 66 -10.05 -12.16 2.61
C LEU A 66 -8.86 -11.69 1.74
N ASP A 67 -7.94 -12.60 1.43
CA ASP A 67 -6.75 -12.30 0.61
C ASP A 67 -7.10 -11.87 -0.83
N ARG A 68 -8.29 -12.21 -1.33
CA ARG A 68 -8.80 -11.72 -2.61
C ARG A 68 -9.25 -10.27 -2.53
N LEU A 69 -9.75 -9.84 -1.36
CA LEU A 69 -10.20 -8.47 -1.14
C LEU A 69 -9.04 -7.54 -0.74
N ALA A 70 -8.22 -7.95 0.22
CA ALA A 70 -7.15 -7.12 0.76
C ALA A 70 -5.93 -7.96 1.11
N ARG A 71 -4.73 -7.40 0.93
CA ARG A 71 -3.45 -8.04 1.32
C ARG A 71 -2.90 -7.54 2.64
N ASN A 72 -3.41 -6.45 3.11
CA ASN A 72 -3.05 -5.87 4.40
C ASN A 72 -4.31 -5.34 5.08
N VAL A 73 -4.22 -5.19 6.39
CA VAL A 73 -5.37 -4.79 7.19
C VAL A 73 -5.74 -3.33 6.98
N ALA A 74 -4.80 -2.48 6.59
CA ALA A 74 -5.09 -1.07 6.30
C ALA A 74 -6.03 -0.93 5.08
N ASP A 75 -5.78 -1.71 4.01
CA ASP A 75 -6.66 -1.74 2.84
C ASP A 75 -8.03 -2.31 3.20
N LEU A 76 -8.07 -3.38 4.01
CA LEU A 76 -9.31 -3.96 4.49
C LEU A 76 -10.13 -2.94 5.30
N SER A 77 -9.52 -2.31 6.29
CA SER A 77 -10.14 -1.30 7.13
C SER A 77 -10.72 -0.15 6.29
N ARG A 78 -9.96 0.31 5.27
CA ARG A 78 -10.44 1.34 4.36
C ARG A 78 -11.68 0.91 3.58
N ILE A 79 -11.69 -0.30 3.02
CA ILE A 79 -12.84 -0.84 2.29
C ILE A 79 -14.05 -0.95 3.21
N VAL A 80 -13.87 -1.50 4.40
CA VAL A 80 -14.96 -1.63 5.40
C VAL A 80 -15.52 -0.27 5.79
N THR A 81 -14.67 0.71 6.06
CA THR A 81 -15.11 2.08 6.37
C THR A 81 -15.93 2.69 5.23
N ILE A 82 -15.55 2.44 3.96
CA ILE A 82 -16.33 2.91 2.81
C ILE A 82 -17.71 2.25 2.79
N LEU A 83 -17.76 0.93 2.98
CA LEU A 83 -19.02 0.18 2.99
C LEU A 83 -19.95 0.62 4.12
N GLU A 84 -19.39 0.78 5.33
CA GLU A 84 -20.15 1.26 6.50
C GLU A 84 -20.76 2.65 6.26
N LYS A 85 -19.97 3.59 5.73
CA LYS A 85 -20.45 4.94 5.39
C LYS A 85 -21.59 4.93 4.36
N LYS A 86 -21.62 3.92 3.50
CA LYS A 86 -22.68 3.72 2.49
C LYS A 86 -23.84 2.85 2.99
N GLY A 87 -23.78 2.36 4.22
CA GLY A 87 -24.78 1.45 4.77
C GLY A 87 -24.79 0.07 4.11
N ALA A 88 -23.66 -0.33 3.50
CA ALA A 88 -23.43 -1.61 2.87
C ALA A 88 -22.65 -2.57 3.77
N ALA A 89 -22.75 -3.87 3.52
CA ALA A 89 -22.05 -4.90 4.27
C ALA A 89 -20.96 -5.58 3.45
N LEU A 90 -19.97 -6.19 4.16
CA LEU A 90 -18.97 -7.09 3.58
C LEU A 90 -19.28 -8.52 4.03
N GLU A 91 -19.29 -9.47 3.10
CA GLU A 91 -19.33 -10.90 3.41
C GLU A 91 -18.14 -11.63 2.81
N ILE A 92 -17.48 -12.45 3.64
CA ILE A 92 -16.34 -13.29 3.26
C ILE A 92 -16.73 -14.73 3.49
N ILE A 93 -16.95 -15.49 2.41
CA ILE A 93 -17.62 -16.80 2.48
C ILE A 93 -16.75 -17.82 3.22
N ASP A 94 -15.47 -17.96 2.84
CA ASP A 94 -14.56 -18.99 3.37
C ASP A 94 -14.32 -18.84 4.88
N GLN A 95 -14.28 -17.61 5.40
CA GLN A 95 -14.10 -17.32 6.82
C GLN A 95 -15.42 -17.14 7.59
N ALA A 96 -16.57 -17.27 6.92
CA ALA A 96 -17.91 -17.05 7.50
C ALA A 96 -18.04 -15.68 8.21
N ILE A 97 -17.43 -14.64 7.66
CA ILE A 97 -17.48 -13.27 8.20
C ILE A 97 -18.54 -12.49 7.45
N ASP A 98 -19.51 -11.94 8.19
CA ASP A 98 -20.55 -11.05 7.63
C ASP A 98 -20.70 -9.81 8.53
N THR A 99 -20.31 -8.64 7.99
CA THR A 99 -20.38 -7.37 8.73
C THR A 99 -21.79 -6.83 8.92
N SER A 100 -22.81 -7.47 8.34
CA SER A 100 -24.19 -7.18 8.71
C SER A 100 -24.54 -7.68 10.11
N THR A 101 -23.76 -8.62 10.67
CA THR A 101 -23.91 -9.17 12.02
C THR A 101 -23.02 -8.44 13.03
N ALA A 102 -23.43 -8.41 14.29
CA ALA A 102 -22.63 -7.83 15.38
C ALA A 102 -21.28 -8.53 15.55
N SER A 103 -21.25 -9.86 15.44
CA SER A 103 -20.03 -10.67 15.53
C SER A 103 -19.04 -10.38 14.39
N GLY A 104 -19.54 -10.26 13.15
CA GLY A 104 -18.69 -9.93 11.99
C GLY A 104 -18.11 -8.53 12.08
N LYS A 105 -18.89 -7.55 12.56
CA LYS A 105 -18.38 -6.20 12.85
C LYS A 105 -17.30 -6.21 13.92
N ALA A 106 -17.53 -6.89 15.05
CA ALA A 106 -16.57 -6.99 16.13
C ALA A 106 -15.27 -7.67 15.67
N PHE A 107 -15.36 -8.72 14.85
CA PHE A 107 -14.18 -9.38 14.27
C PHE A 107 -13.34 -8.45 13.42
N LEU A 108 -13.97 -7.66 12.55
CA LEU A 108 -13.23 -6.70 11.71
C LEU A 108 -12.62 -5.55 12.50
N GLN A 109 -13.31 -5.05 13.54
CA GLN A 109 -12.75 -4.06 14.44
C GLN A 109 -11.52 -4.60 15.17
N MET A 110 -11.57 -5.85 15.64
CA MET A 110 -10.43 -6.52 16.27
C MET A 110 -9.25 -6.66 15.31
N LEU A 111 -9.49 -7.05 14.06
CA LEU A 111 -8.45 -7.08 13.02
C LEU A 111 -7.81 -5.71 12.79
N GLY A 112 -8.61 -4.64 12.81
CA GLY A 112 -8.12 -3.26 12.71
C GLY A 112 -7.16 -2.90 13.84
N VAL A 113 -7.51 -3.23 15.08
CA VAL A 113 -6.66 -3.02 16.27
C VAL A 113 -5.36 -3.80 16.17
N PHE A 114 -5.40 -5.07 15.77
CA PHE A 114 -4.19 -5.88 15.57
C PHE A 114 -3.26 -5.31 14.51
N ALA A 115 -3.80 -4.77 13.42
CA ALA A 115 -3.00 -4.16 12.38
C ALA A 115 -2.32 -2.87 12.81
N GLU A 116 -3.01 -2.05 13.58
CA GLU A 116 -2.44 -0.85 14.17
C GLU A 116 -1.31 -1.21 15.13
N PHE A 117 -1.54 -2.19 15.99
CA PHE A 117 -0.53 -2.72 16.90
C PHE A 117 0.72 -3.23 16.15
N GLU A 118 0.54 -4.05 15.10
CA GLU A 118 1.67 -4.52 14.27
C GLU A 118 2.43 -3.38 13.61
N THR A 119 1.72 -2.37 13.14
CA THR A 119 2.33 -1.18 12.52
C THR A 119 3.15 -0.39 13.54
N ASN A 120 2.65 -0.23 14.76
CA ASN A 120 3.35 0.46 15.83
C ASN A 120 4.60 -0.29 16.27
N LEU A 121 4.52 -1.61 16.43
CA LEU A 121 5.70 -2.46 16.70
C LEU A 121 6.78 -2.35 15.62
N ARG A 122 6.39 -2.29 14.34
CA ARG A 122 7.34 -2.09 13.24
C ARG A 122 8.03 -0.73 13.33
N LYS A 123 7.26 0.33 13.62
CA LYS A 123 7.82 1.69 13.80
C LYS A 123 8.80 1.76 14.97
N GLU A 124 8.47 1.12 16.08
CA GLU A 124 9.36 1.05 17.26
C GLU A 124 10.67 0.33 16.93
N ARG A 125 10.60 -0.84 16.29
CA ARG A 125 11.80 -1.57 15.85
C ARG A 125 12.64 -0.77 14.87
N GLN A 126 11.99 -0.08 13.92
CA GLN A 126 12.68 0.80 12.97
C GLN A 126 13.37 1.95 13.70
N LYS A 127 12.70 2.61 14.65
CA LYS A 127 13.27 3.70 15.46
C LYS A 127 14.48 3.23 16.25
N ALA A 128 14.37 2.10 16.96
CA ALA A 128 15.49 1.50 17.68
C ALA A 128 16.66 1.13 16.75
N GLY A 129 16.37 0.62 15.54
CA GLY A 129 17.41 0.33 14.54
C GLY A 129 18.12 1.58 14.02
N ILE A 130 17.40 2.69 13.84
CA ILE A 130 17.95 3.99 13.45
C ILE A 130 18.86 4.55 14.56
N GLU A 131 18.43 4.47 15.82
CA GLU A 131 19.21 4.91 16.97
C GLU A 131 20.53 4.14 17.09
N LYS A 132 20.48 2.80 17.04
CA LYS A 132 21.69 1.96 17.02
C LYS A 132 22.61 2.28 15.86
N ALA A 133 22.06 2.56 14.69
CA ALA A 133 22.87 2.93 13.51
C ALA A 133 23.55 4.29 13.69
N LYS A 134 22.86 5.27 14.33
CA LYS A 134 23.44 6.57 14.69
C LYS A 134 24.56 6.42 15.72
N GLU A 135 24.36 5.65 16.78
CA GLU A 135 25.36 5.36 17.80
C GLU A 135 26.59 4.67 17.20
N ALA A 136 26.39 3.78 16.23
CA ALA A 136 27.47 3.14 15.49
C ALA A 136 28.14 4.05 14.42
N GLY A 137 27.80 5.35 14.37
CA GLY A 137 28.37 6.31 13.42
C GLY A 137 27.99 6.05 11.95
N LYS A 138 26.96 5.22 11.68
CA LYS A 138 26.54 4.96 10.31
C LYS A 138 25.83 6.17 9.73
N HIS A 139 26.24 6.58 8.54
CA HIS A 139 25.55 7.64 7.81
C HIS A 139 24.14 7.17 7.40
N LEU A 140 23.13 7.87 7.89
CA LEU A 140 21.72 7.62 7.59
C LEU A 140 21.25 8.61 6.53
N GLY A 141 20.91 8.11 5.36
CA GLY A 141 20.43 8.91 4.25
C GLY A 141 21.22 8.72 2.97
N ARG A 142 21.04 9.64 2.01
CA ARG A 142 21.76 9.62 0.74
C ARG A 142 23.24 9.93 1.00
N LYS A 143 24.13 9.08 0.51
CA LYS A 143 25.58 9.35 0.56
C LYS A 143 25.89 10.70 -0.09
N ALA A 144 26.80 11.46 0.52
CA ALA A 144 27.28 12.71 -0.06
C ALA A 144 27.88 12.44 -1.45
N LEU A 145 27.48 13.22 -2.45
CA LEU A 145 27.99 13.11 -3.82
C LEU A 145 29.48 13.51 -3.92
N LEU A 146 29.92 14.37 -3.01
CA LEU A 146 31.29 14.89 -2.95
C LEU A 146 31.86 14.58 -1.57
N THR A 147 33.10 14.11 -1.54
CA THR A 147 33.87 13.97 -0.31
C THR A 147 34.33 15.35 0.18
N ASP A 148 34.67 15.47 1.46
CA ASP A 148 35.14 16.76 2.02
C ASP A 148 36.42 17.22 1.35
N LYS A 149 37.33 16.30 0.96
CA LYS A 149 38.52 16.61 0.16
C LYS A 149 38.17 17.22 -1.22
N GLN A 150 37.17 16.66 -1.89
CA GLN A 150 36.64 17.19 -3.16
C GLN A 150 36.01 18.57 -2.98
N LYS A 151 35.23 18.78 -1.89
CA LYS A 151 34.65 20.09 -1.59
C LYS A 151 35.74 21.15 -1.42
N LEU A 152 36.80 20.86 -0.65
CA LEU A 152 37.94 21.76 -0.49
C LEU A 152 38.64 22.08 -1.82
N GLN A 153 38.86 21.08 -2.67
CA GLN A 153 39.43 21.28 -4.00
C GLN A 153 38.53 22.17 -4.87
N ILE A 154 37.22 21.91 -4.90
CA ILE A 154 36.26 22.72 -5.66
C ILE A 154 36.26 24.16 -5.19
N ARG A 155 36.29 24.41 -3.85
CA ARG A 155 36.40 25.78 -3.31
C ARG A 155 37.65 26.50 -3.79
N SER A 156 38.86 25.92 -3.63
CA SER A 156 40.13 26.50 -4.05
C SER A 156 40.18 26.78 -5.56
N ARG A 157 39.62 25.89 -6.38
CA ARG A 157 39.60 26.05 -7.84
C ARG A 157 38.61 27.15 -8.28
N ARG A 158 37.47 27.29 -7.59
CA ARG A 158 36.52 28.42 -7.81
C ARG A 158 37.18 29.77 -7.47
N GLU A 159 37.95 29.86 -6.38
CA GLU A 159 38.69 31.06 -6.00
C GLU A 159 39.75 31.44 -7.04
N ARG A 160 40.29 30.47 -7.78
CA ARG A 160 41.23 30.68 -8.91
C ARG A 160 40.51 31.01 -10.22
N GLY A 161 39.18 31.18 -10.22
CA GLY A 161 38.41 31.60 -11.37
C GLY A 161 37.90 30.48 -12.28
N GLU A 162 38.00 29.21 -11.86
CA GLU A 162 37.44 28.12 -12.65
C GLU A 162 35.91 28.14 -12.64
N THR A 163 35.32 27.89 -13.81
CA THR A 163 33.86 28.00 -13.97
C THR A 163 33.11 26.85 -13.28
N PRO A 164 31.99 27.12 -12.58
CA PRO A 164 31.19 26.08 -11.97
C PRO A 164 30.69 25.04 -12.98
N THR A 165 30.54 25.38 -14.24
CA THR A 165 30.18 24.47 -15.32
C THR A 165 31.24 23.43 -15.62
N ALA A 166 32.51 23.84 -15.66
CA ALA A 166 33.65 22.91 -15.88
C ALA A 166 33.81 21.95 -14.71
N LEU A 167 33.76 22.48 -13.48
CA LEU A 167 33.83 21.69 -12.25
C LEU A 167 32.64 20.71 -12.13
N ALA A 168 31.44 21.12 -12.45
CA ALA A 168 30.26 20.25 -12.41
C ALA A 168 30.39 19.04 -13.36
N LYS A 169 30.94 19.28 -14.57
CA LYS A 169 31.20 18.24 -15.56
C LYS A 169 32.25 17.26 -15.07
N GLU A 170 33.37 17.77 -14.51
CA GLU A 170 34.48 16.97 -14.03
C GLU A 170 34.09 16.07 -12.85
N TYR A 171 33.38 16.62 -11.87
CA TYR A 171 32.97 15.87 -10.67
C TYR A 171 31.66 15.08 -10.84
N GLY A 172 31.02 15.12 -12.01
CA GLY A 172 29.78 14.39 -12.30
C GLY A 172 28.59 14.83 -11.46
N VAL A 173 28.53 16.12 -11.09
CA VAL A 173 27.46 16.70 -10.25
C VAL A 173 26.76 17.86 -10.94
N SER A 174 25.61 18.29 -10.40
CA SER A 174 24.94 19.48 -10.93
C SER A 174 25.70 20.77 -10.61
N ARG A 175 25.50 21.82 -11.43
CA ARG A 175 26.04 23.15 -11.14
C ARG A 175 25.56 23.69 -9.78
N ALA A 176 24.30 23.41 -9.42
CA ALA A 176 23.77 23.77 -8.12
C ALA A 176 24.56 23.14 -6.97
N THR A 177 25.01 21.87 -7.14
CA THR A 177 25.88 21.20 -6.16
C THR A 177 27.22 21.92 -5.99
N ILE A 178 27.82 22.40 -7.09
CA ILE A 178 29.09 23.18 -7.03
C ILE A 178 28.87 24.53 -6.32
N TYR A 179 27.77 25.23 -6.57
CA TYR A 179 27.47 26.48 -5.87
C TYR A 179 27.24 26.30 -4.38
N ASN A 180 26.66 25.17 -3.97
CA ASN A 180 26.40 24.82 -2.57
C ASN A 180 27.63 24.29 -1.80
N VAL A 181 28.79 24.20 -2.43
CA VAL A 181 30.05 23.91 -1.75
C VAL A 181 30.56 25.23 -1.13
N ASN A 182 30.19 25.41 0.14
CA ASN A 182 30.66 26.53 0.98
C ASN A 182 31.99 26.18 1.64
#